data_20080d3d5ddd4a2f2df41bd153a33544
#
_entry.id   20080d3d5ddd4a2f2df41bd153a33544
#
_cell.length_a   1.000
_cell.length_b   1.000
_cell.length_c   1.000
_cell.angle_alpha   90.00
_cell.angle_beta   90.00
_cell.angle_gamma   90.00
#
_symmetry.space_group_name_H-M   'P 1'
#
loop_
_entity.id
_entity.type
_entity.pdbx_description
1 polymer ?
#
loop_
_entity_poly.entity_id
_entity_poly.type
_entity_poly.pdbx_seq_one_letter_code
_entity_poly.pdbx_strand_id
1 'polypeptide(L)'
;MSVVNAPETTAVGFAPEEMDYSLSTRQARLKWVVVVDSGLPPGRAANAAVCAAAPTVASVPGLLGTHAADAEGVVHPGLPWTGCSVLVADSATLRAIRTKAMSRPDTFVADVPAAAQSTRVYSDFIAAVGTSPTEDIEYCAVSIVGPRNRVDKIIGKLPLMP
;
A
#
# COMPACT_ATOMS: atom_id res chain seq x y z
N MET A 1 -24.84 4.77 11.90
CA MET A 1 -23.52 4.32 11.44
C MET A 1 -22.63 5.55 11.36
N SER A 2 -21.72 5.73 12.32
CA SER A 2 -20.82 6.88 12.30
C SER A 2 -19.78 6.67 11.20
N VAL A 3 -19.76 7.55 10.21
CA VAL A 3 -18.68 7.62 9.23
C VAL A 3 -17.44 8.11 9.99
N VAL A 4 -16.50 7.21 10.24
CA VAL A 4 -15.20 7.59 10.78
C VAL A 4 -14.42 8.20 9.63
N ASN A 5 -14.27 9.53 9.65
CA ASN A 5 -13.37 10.20 8.72
C ASN A 5 -11.94 9.74 9.01
N ALA A 6 -11.21 9.40 7.94
CA ALA A 6 -9.78 9.16 8.06
C ALA A 6 -9.10 10.41 8.65
N PRO A 7 -8.10 10.26 9.53
CA PRO A 7 -7.35 11.40 10.04
C PRO A 7 -6.77 12.19 8.86
N GLU A 8 -6.85 13.52 8.93
CA GLU A 8 -6.13 14.40 8.01
C GLU A 8 -4.63 14.17 8.17
N THR A 9 -4.11 13.20 7.42
CA THR A 9 -2.68 12.99 7.29
C THR A 9 -2.12 14.06 6.36
N THR A 10 -1.00 14.63 6.71
CA THR A 10 -0.19 15.49 5.82
C THR A 10 -0.13 14.80 4.47
N ALA A 11 -0.61 15.45 3.41
CA ALA A 11 -0.83 14.83 2.13
C ALA A 11 0.50 14.28 1.56
N VAL A 12 0.69 12.96 1.67
CA VAL A 12 1.75 12.25 0.98
C VAL A 12 1.35 12.12 -0.48
N GLY A 13 2.20 12.56 -1.40
CA GLY A 13 1.92 12.47 -2.83
C GLY A 13 2.93 13.24 -3.67
N PHE A 14 2.67 13.27 -4.96
CA PHE A 14 3.42 14.08 -5.91
C PHE A 14 2.57 15.25 -6.40
N ALA A 15 3.15 16.44 -6.40
CA ALA A 15 2.58 17.55 -7.14
C ALA A 15 2.74 17.30 -8.66
N PRO A 16 1.88 17.85 -9.52
CA PRO A 16 1.97 17.63 -10.97
C PRO A 16 3.35 17.98 -11.56
N GLU A 17 4.01 19.01 -11.06
CA GLU A 17 5.34 19.45 -11.49
C GLU A 17 6.48 18.51 -11.07
N GLU A 18 6.24 17.60 -10.11
CA GLU A 18 7.21 16.59 -9.69
C GLU A 18 7.16 15.31 -10.56
N MET A 19 6.14 15.17 -11.40
CA MET A 19 5.90 13.96 -12.18
C MET A 19 6.76 13.95 -13.44
N ASP A 20 8.04 13.65 -13.29
CA ASP A 20 9.00 13.51 -14.38
C ASP A 20 9.18 12.04 -14.77
N TYR A 21 8.55 11.63 -15.85
CA TYR A 21 8.59 10.24 -16.35
C TYR A 21 9.91 9.84 -17.00
N SER A 22 10.85 10.77 -17.18
CA SER A 22 12.21 10.47 -17.64
C SER A 22 13.09 9.90 -16.52
N LEU A 23 12.69 10.07 -15.26
CA LEU A 23 13.38 9.53 -14.11
C LEU A 23 13.19 7.99 -14.02
N SER A 24 14.23 7.30 -13.61
CA SER A 24 14.07 5.89 -13.22
C SER A 24 13.23 5.81 -11.93
N THR A 25 12.57 4.68 -11.72
CA THR A 25 11.77 4.43 -10.51
C THR A 25 12.57 4.62 -9.22
N ARG A 26 13.90 4.47 -9.28
CA ARG A 26 14.80 4.65 -8.13
C ARG A 26 15.12 6.12 -7.83
N GLN A 27 14.89 7.02 -8.76
CA GLN A 27 15.17 8.46 -8.61
C GLN A 27 13.96 9.25 -8.12
N ALA A 28 12.76 8.69 -8.18
CA ALA A 28 11.57 9.34 -7.65
C ALA A 28 11.70 9.58 -6.14
N ARG A 29 11.21 10.72 -5.68
CA ARG A 29 11.28 11.15 -4.27
C ARG A 29 10.57 10.18 -3.34
N LEU A 30 9.39 9.71 -3.72
CA LEU A 30 8.63 8.74 -2.95
C LEU A 30 8.89 7.32 -3.45
N LYS A 31 8.83 6.39 -2.51
CA LYS A 31 8.88 4.95 -2.77
C LYS A 31 7.57 4.32 -2.30
N TRP A 32 7.02 3.43 -3.11
CA TRP A 32 5.86 2.63 -2.78
C TRP A 32 6.25 1.16 -2.66
N VAL A 33 5.86 0.55 -1.55
CA VAL A 33 6.00 -0.88 -1.31
C VAL A 33 4.70 -1.46 -0.77
N VAL A 34 4.43 -2.70 -1.11
CA VAL A 34 3.39 -3.52 -0.46
C VAL A 34 4.09 -4.70 0.18
N VAL A 35 3.94 -4.87 1.48
CA VAL A 35 4.47 -6.01 2.21
C VAL A 35 3.33 -6.97 2.48
N VAL A 36 3.48 -8.23 2.06
CA VAL A 36 2.46 -9.28 2.14
C VAL A 36 2.90 -10.33 3.15
N ASP A 37 1.95 -10.90 3.89
CA ASP A 37 2.22 -12.02 4.79
C ASP A 37 2.74 -13.24 4.01
N SER A 38 3.95 -13.67 4.33
CA SER A 38 4.62 -14.80 3.68
C SER A 38 3.93 -16.15 3.90
N GLY A 39 3.03 -16.24 4.87
CA GLY A 39 2.23 -17.43 5.17
C GLY A 39 1.00 -17.60 4.27
N LEU A 40 0.66 -16.60 3.44
CA LEU A 40 -0.51 -16.68 2.56
C LEU A 40 -0.25 -17.52 1.31
N PRO A 41 -1.22 -18.36 0.88
CA PRO A 41 -1.15 -18.97 -0.44
C PRO A 41 -1.15 -17.92 -1.55
N PRO A 42 -0.60 -18.23 -2.75
CA PRO A 42 -0.39 -17.24 -3.81
C PRO A 42 -1.62 -16.40 -4.19
N GLY A 43 -2.79 -17.03 -4.33
CA GLY A 43 -4.02 -16.32 -4.68
C GLY A 43 -4.48 -15.33 -3.59
N ARG A 44 -4.36 -15.70 -2.34
CA ARG A 44 -4.67 -14.82 -1.20
C ARG A 44 -3.64 -13.70 -1.05
N ALA A 45 -2.39 -13.99 -1.30
CA ALA A 45 -1.31 -13.00 -1.30
C ALA A 45 -1.54 -11.94 -2.40
N ALA A 46 -1.85 -12.37 -3.62
CA ALA A 46 -2.19 -11.48 -4.72
C ALA A 46 -3.42 -10.61 -4.41
N ASN A 47 -4.48 -11.20 -3.86
CA ASN A 47 -5.68 -10.47 -3.43
C ASN A 47 -5.33 -9.41 -2.36
N ALA A 48 -4.53 -9.77 -1.36
CA ALA A 48 -4.13 -8.84 -0.32
C ALA A 48 -3.36 -7.64 -0.89
N ALA A 49 -2.44 -7.88 -1.82
CA ALA A 49 -1.69 -6.80 -2.49
C ALA A 49 -2.61 -5.86 -3.28
N VAL A 50 -3.56 -6.41 -4.05
CA VAL A 50 -4.55 -5.62 -4.81
C VAL A 50 -5.44 -4.79 -3.87
N CYS A 51 -5.93 -5.39 -2.78
CA CYS A 51 -6.78 -4.71 -1.80
C CYS A 51 -6.03 -3.59 -1.06
N ALA A 52 -4.73 -3.74 -0.82
CA ALA A 52 -3.90 -2.68 -0.23
C ALA A 52 -3.60 -1.56 -1.23
N ALA A 53 -3.41 -1.89 -2.51
CA ALA A 53 -3.09 -0.92 -3.56
C ALA A 53 -4.26 0.03 -3.86
N ALA A 54 -5.49 -0.45 -3.83
CA ALA A 54 -6.67 0.35 -4.17
C ALA A 54 -6.82 1.61 -3.31
N PRO A 55 -6.87 1.54 -1.96
CA PRO A 55 -6.94 2.74 -1.12
C PRO A 55 -5.67 3.59 -1.22
N THR A 56 -4.51 2.99 -1.49
CA THR A 56 -3.26 3.73 -1.68
C THR A 56 -3.35 4.67 -2.88
N VAL A 57 -3.75 4.16 -4.03
CA VAL A 57 -3.90 4.97 -5.25
C VAL A 57 -4.99 6.03 -5.08
N ALA A 58 -6.09 5.69 -4.41
CA ALA A 58 -7.18 6.64 -4.16
C ALA A 58 -6.78 7.80 -3.23
N SER A 59 -5.81 7.59 -2.33
CA SER A 59 -5.44 8.55 -1.28
C SER A 59 -4.13 9.29 -1.55
N VAL A 60 -3.26 8.75 -2.39
CA VAL A 60 -1.93 9.33 -2.67
C VAL A 60 -1.91 9.91 -4.10
N PRO A 61 -2.02 11.23 -4.25
CA PRO A 61 -2.03 11.86 -5.57
C PRO A 61 -0.70 11.66 -6.30
N GLY A 62 -0.79 11.56 -7.62
CA GLY A 62 0.39 11.50 -8.49
C GLY A 62 1.11 10.14 -8.52
N LEU A 63 0.53 9.07 -8.00
CA LEU A 63 1.13 7.73 -8.13
C LEU A 63 0.99 7.15 -9.54
N LEU A 64 -0.12 7.43 -10.23
CA LEU A 64 -0.34 6.93 -11.59
C LEU A 64 0.22 7.90 -12.61
N GLY A 65 0.93 7.36 -13.59
CA GLY A 65 1.41 8.11 -14.74
C GLY A 65 0.31 8.36 -15.78
N THR A 66 0.67 9.01 -16.88
CA THR A 66 -0.22 9.23 -18.02
C THR A 66 -0.54 7.91 -18.73
N HIS A 67 -1.65 7.93 -19.47
CA HIS A 67 -2.00 6.81 -20.36
C HIS A 67 -0.96 6.63 -21.47
N ALA A 68 -0.76 5.41 -21.90
CA ALA A 68 0.02 5.08 -23.08
C ALA A 68 -0.93 4.71 -24.23
N ALA A 69 -0.52 5.02 -25.47
CA ALA A 69 -1.22 4.53 -26.67
C ALA A 69 -0.29 3.57 -27.42
N ASP A 70 -0.84 2.47 -27.92
CA ASP A 70 -0.09 1.56 -28.78
C ASP A 70 -0.01 2.08 -30.24
N ALA A 71 0.60 1.31 -31.11
CA ALA A 71 0.80 1.70 -32.52
C ALA A 71 -0.50 1.87 -33.32
N GLU A 72 -1.59 1.24 -32.88
CA GLU A 72 -2.93 1.33 -33.45
C GLU A 72 -3.76 2.42 -32.78
N GLY A 73 -3.23 3.12 -31.77
CA GLY A 73 -3.91 4.19 -31.03
C GLY A 73 -4.83 3.70 -29.91
N VAL A 74 -4.76 2.43 -29.52
CA VAL A 74 -5.51 1.92 -28.38
C VAL A 74 -4.88 2.43 -27.08
N VAL A 75 -5.72 2.99 -26.20
CA VAL A 75 -5.28 3.61 -24.96
C VAL A 75 -5.17 2.57 -23.85
N HIS A 76 -4.01 2.53 -23.20
CA HIS A 76 -3.73 1.75 -22.02
C HIS A 76 -3.66 2.68 -20.80
N PRO A 77 -4.39 2.37 -19.70
CA PRO A 77 -4.38 3.20 -18.49
C PRO A 77 -2.98 3.40 -17.93
N GLY A 78 -2.76 4.57 -17.32
CA GLY A 78 -1.51 4.88 -16.64
C GLY A 78 -1.25 3.92 -15.49
N LEU A 79 0.00 3.52 -15.35
CA LEU A 79 0.50 2.64 -14.30
C LEU A 79 1.28 3.45 -13.24
N PRO A 80 1.59 2.87 -12.08
CA PRO A 80 2.46 3.50 -11.11
C PRO A 80 3.83 3.83 -11.70
N TRP A 81 4.07 5.12 -11.98
CA TRP A 81 5.30 5.55 -12.68
C TRP A 81 6.56 5.42 -11.82
N THR A 82 6.42 5.41 -10.49
CA THR A 82 7.51 5.14 -9.56
C THR A 82 7.71 3.65 -9.28
N GLY A 83 6.87 2.81 -9.85
CA GLY A 83 6.81 1.39 -9.55
C GLY A 83 6.22 1.11 -8.16
N CYS A 84 6.00 -0.16 -7.89
CA CYS A 84 5.62 -0.68 -6.58
C CYS A 84 6.32 -2.03 -6.38
N SER A 85 7.10 -2.15 -5.32
CA SER A 85 7.72 -3.43 -4.96
C SER A 85 6.80 -4.21 -4.02
N VAL A 86 6.55 -5.47 -4.35
CA VAL A 86 5.84 -6.39 -3.46
C VAL A 86 6.85 -7.25 -2.72
N LEU A 87 6.86 -7.10 -1.39
CA LEU A 87 7.78 -7.75 -0.48
C LEU A 87 7.02 -8.75 0.39
N VAL A 88 7.71 -9.66 1.04
CA VAL A 88 7.11 -10.58 2.00
C VAL A 88 7.76 -10.48 3.37
N ALA A 89 6.94 -10.68 4.40
CA ALA A 89 7.37 -10.77 5.79
C ALA A 89 6.46 -11.74 6.56
N ASP A 90 6.95 -12.28 7.65
CA ASP A 90 6.08 -13.01 8.57
C ASP A 90 5.10 -12.07 9.29
N SER A 91 4.05 -12.62 9.88
CA SER A 91 2.96 -11.86 10.51
C SER A 91 3.46 -10.89 11.58
N ALA A 92 4.41 -11.29 12.41
CA ALA A 92 4.95 -10.45 13.48
C ALA A 92 5.76 -9.27 12.93
N THR A 93 6.60 -9.53 11.94
CA THR A 93 7.39 -8.51 11.23
C THR A 93 6.48 -7.53 10.48
N LEU A 94 5.44 -8.04 9.82
CA LEU A 94 4.46 -7.22 9.09
C LEU A 94 3.73 -6.25 10.04
N ARG A 95 3.31 -6.71 11.20
CA ARG A 95 2.70 -5.87 12.25
C ARG A 95 3.66 -4.79 12.75
N ALA A 96 4.91 -5.16 13.03
CA ALA A 96 5.94 -4.22 13.47
C ALA A 96 6.22 -3.13 12.42
N ILE A 97 6.28 -3.51 11.14
CA ILE A 97 6.45 -2.59 10.01
C ILE A 97 5.28 -1.60 9.93
N ARG A 98 4.05 -2.10 10.02
CA ARG A 98 2.86 -1.25 10.04
C ARG A 98 2.90 -0.22 11.17
N THR A 99 3.18 -0.67 12.38
CA THR A 99 3.28 0.21 13.57
C THR A 99 4.35 1.27 13.37
N LYS A 100 5.51 0.88 12.86
CA LYS A 100 6.62 1.81 12.58
C LYS A 100 6.27 2.82 11.49
N ALA A 101 5.59 2.39 10.43
CA ALA A 101 5.15 3.29 9.35
C ALA A 101 4.09 4.27 9.84
N MET A 102 3.10 3.80 10.60
CA MET A 102 2.04 4.64 11.19
C MET A 102 2.57 5.72 12.13
N SER A 103 3.72 5.50 12.76
CA SER A 103 4.35 6.49 13.63
C SER A 103 5.06 7.63 12.87
N ARG A 104 5.08 7.60 11.54
CA ARG A 104 5.77 8.58 10.70
C ARG A 104 4.78 9.47 9.96
N PRO A 105 4.79 10.80 10.22
CA PRO A 105 3.83 11.72 9.60
C PRO A 105 4.02 11.89 8.08
N ASP A 106 5.21 11.55 7.57
CA ASP A 106 5.58 11.65 6.16
C ASP A 106 5.34 10.34 5.36
N THR A 107 4.62 9.38 5.95
CA THR A 107 4.24 8.13 5.28
C THR A 107 2.73 7.97 5.22
N PHE A 108 2.25 7.50 4.07
CA PHE A 108 0.89 6.97 3.92
C PHE A 108 0.92 5.47 4.16
N VAL A 109 -0.05 4.97 4.90
CA VAL A 109 -0.21 3.54 5.18
C VAL A 109 -1.63 3.11 4.88
N ALA A 110 -1.77 2.06 4.07
CA ALA A 110 -3.00 1.29 3.94
C ALA A 110 -2.72 -0.16 4.34
N ASP A 111 -3.69 -0.81 4.93
CA ASP A 111 -3.52 -2.19 5.36
C ASP A 111 -4.74 -3.05 5.01
N VAL A 112 -4.53 -4.35 5.02
CA VAL A 112 -5.58 -5.36 4.82
C VAL A 112 -5.61 -6.24 6.05
N PRO A 113 -6.49 -5.94 7.03
CA PRO A 113 -6.70 -6.83 8.17
C PRO A 113 -7.12 -8.22 7.72
N ALA A 114 -6.69 -9.26 8.44
CA ALA A 114 -7.02 -10.65 8.11
C ALA A 114 -8.52 -10.91 8.01
N ALA A 115 -9.33 -10.17 8.76
CA ALA A 115 -10.80 -10.20 8.68
C ALA A 115 -11.32 -9.92 7.26
N ALA A 116 -10.61 -9.16 6.44
CA ALA A 116 -11.02 -8.88 5.05
C ALA A 116 -11.07 -10.14 4.18
N GLN A 117 -10.25 -11.14 4.49
CA GLN A 117 -10.23 -12.42 3.76
C GLN A 117 -11.05 -13.53 4.41
N SER A 118 -11.57 -13.32 5.62
CA SER A 118 -12.40 -14.27 6.36
C SER A 118 -13.89 -13.91 6.37
N THR A 119 -14.25 -12.71 5.93
CA THR A 119 -15.63 -12.23 5.79
C THR A 119 -16.00 -12.08 4.31
N ARG A 120 -17.29 -12.20 3.98
CA ARG A 120 -17.82 -12.05 2.62
C ARG A 120 -18.75 -10.85 2.47
N VAL A 121 -19.18 -10.30 3.60
CA VAL A 121 -20.05 -9.13 3.66
C VAL A 121 -19.25 -7.98 4.26
N TYR A 122 -19.23 -6.83 3.60
CA TYR A 122 -18.37 -5.72 3.99
C TYR A 122 -18.70 -5.16 5.38
N SER A 123 -19.99 -5.16 5.77
CA SER A 123 -20.40 -4.76 7.12
C SER A 123 -19.88 -5.73 8.20
N ASP A 124 -19.72 -7.02 7.88
CA ASP A 124 -19.16 -7.99 8.82
C ASP A 124 -17.65 -7.74 9.01
N PHE A 125 -16.96 -7.38 7.94
CA PHE A 125 -15.56 -6.92 8.03
C PHE A 125 -15.42 -5.70 8.94
N ILE A 126 -16.26 -4.67 8.74
CA ILE A 126 -16.24 -3.47 9.58
C ILE A 126 -16.49 -3.82 11.05
N ALA A 127 -17.47 -4.68 11.33
CA ALA A 127 -17.79 -5.11 12.68
C ALA A 127 -16.64 -5.89 13.32
N ALA A 128 -16.03 -6.82 12.58
CA ALA A 128 -14.90 -7.61 13.07
C ALA A 128 -13.70 -6.73 13.44
N VAL A 129 -13.35 -5.76 12.59
CA VAL A 129 -12.27 -4.81 12.90
C VAL A 129 -12.66 -3.89 14.06
N GLY A 130 -13.89 -3.39 14.08
CA GLY A 130 -14.37 -2.45 15.09
C GLY A 130 -14.45 -3.03 16.51
N THR A 131 -14.47 -4.35 16.64
CA THR A 131 -14.51 -5.06 17.95
C THR A 131 -13.15 -5.64 18.35
N SER A 132 -12.12 -5.54 17.50
CA SER A 132 -10.80 -6.08 17.77
C SER A 132 -9.87 -5.02 18.35
N PRO A 133 -9.17 -5.28 19.46
CA PRO A 133 -8.07 -4.43 19.91
C PRO A 133 -6.98 -4.33 18.83
N THR A 134 -6.34 -3.18 18.71
CA THR A 134 -5.32 -2.94 17.67
C THR A 134 -4.18 -3.97 17.73
N GLU A 135 -3.78 -4.37 18.93
CA GLU A 135 -2.72 -5.36 19.15
C GLU A 135 -3.07 -6.77 18.71
N ASP A 136 -4.36 -7.08 18.57
CA ASP A 136 -4.86 -8.40 18.17
C ASP A 136 -5.13 -8.48 16.66
N ILE A 137 -5.11 -7.35 15.95
CA ILE A 137 -5.33 -7.35 14.50
C ILE A 137 -4.11 -7.92 13.78
N GLU A 138 -4.33 -8.99 13.03
CA GLU A 138 -3.37 -9.51 12.06
C GLU A 138 -3.63 -8.92 10.68
N TYR A 139 -2.58 -8.81 9.88
CA TYR A 139 -2.63 -8.21 8.56
C TYR A 139 -2.22 -9.20 7.47
N CYS A 140 -2.95 -9.18 6.35
CA CYS A 140 -2.57 -9.89 5.13
C CYS A 140 -1.56 -9.10 4.30
N ALA A 141 -1.67 -7.78 4.30
CA ALA A 141 -0.76 -6.88 3.60
C ALA A 141 -0.75 -5.49 4.25
N VAL A 142 0.36 -4.79 4.06
CA VAL A 142 0.54 -3.38 4.42
C VAL A 142 1.18 -2.66 3.24
N SER A 143 0.54 -1.61 2.76
CA SER A 143 1.03 -0.71 1.71
C SER A 143 1.59 0.55 2.34
N ILE A 144 2.78 0.97 1.91
CA ILE A 144 3.49 2.12 2.45
C ILE A 144 3.98 2.98 1.30
N VAL A 145 3.65 4.27 1.34
CA VAL A 145 4.22 5.30 0.46
C VAL A 145 4.87 6.37 1.31
N GLY A 146 6.08 6.75 0.98
CA GLY A 146 6.80 7.80 1.69
C GLY A 146 8.16 8.12 1.09
N PRO A 147 8.91 9.06 1.69
CA PRO A 147 10.26 9.34 1.26
C PRO A 147 11.11 8.07 1.21
N ARG A 148 11.86 7.90 0.12
CA ARG A 148 12.60 6.67 -0.16
C ARG A 148 13.44 6.18 1.03
N ASN A 149 14.26 7.05 1.59
CA ASN A 149 15.12 6.70 2.73
C ASN A 149 14.31 6.29 3.98
N ARG A 150 13.12 6.86 4.14
CA ARG A 150 12.21 6.53 5.25
C ARG A 150 11.64 5.13 5.06
N VAL A 151 11.12 4.85 3.88
CA VAL A 151 10.56 3.53 3.55
C VAL A 151 11.63 2.46 3.65
N ASP A 152 12.84 2.70 3.13
CA ASP A 152 13.96 1.75 3.22
C ASP A 152 14.32 1.40 4.68
N LYS A 153 14.31 2.40 5.57
CA LYS A 153 14.53 2.17 7.01
C LYS A 153 13.40 1.40 7.69
N ILE A 154 12.18 1.54 7.20
CA ILE A 154 11.00 0.84 7.75
C ILE A 154 11.04 -0.63 7.36
N ILE A 155 11.25 -0.94 6.08
CA ILE A 155 11.19 -2.30 5.55
C ILE A 155 12.48 -3.11 5.75
N GLY A 156 13.63 -2.43 5.95
CA GLY A 156 14.92 -3.10 6.06
C GLY A 156 15.27 -3.92 4.82
N LYS A 157 15.69 -5.16 5.00
CA LYS A 157 16.13 -6.07 3.93
C LYS A 157 15.09 -7.17 3.64
N LEU A 158 13.82 -6.80 3.51
CA LEU A 158 12.81 -7.79 3.15
C LEU A 158 13.00 -8.30 1.71
N PRO A 159 12.78 -9.62 1.48
CA PRO A 159 12.84 -10.17 0.13
C PRO A 159 11.62 -9.77 -0.69
N LEU A 160 11.80 -9.75 -2.01
CA LEU A 160 10.68 -9.68 -2.94
C LEU A 160 9.79 -10.92 -2.78
N MET A 161 8.51 -10.74 -3.04
CA MET A 161 7.57 -11.86 -3.13
C MET A 161 8.01 -12.77 -4.27
N PRO A 162 8.17 -14.10 -4.03
CA PRO A 162 8.57 -15.07 -5.05
C PRO A 162 7.52 -15.27 -6.14
#